data_851618f2aef13658f64500b861c0baaf
#
_entry.id   851618f2aef13658f64500b861c0baaf
#
_cell.length_a   1.000
_cell.length_b   1.000
_cell.length_c   1.000
_cell.angle_alpha   90.00
_cell.angle_beta   90.00
_cell.angle_gamma   90.00
#
_symmetry.space_group_name_H-M   'P 1'
#
loop_
_entity.id
_entity.type
_entity.pdbx_description
1 polymer ?
#
loop_
_entity_poly.entity_id
_entity_poly.type
_entity_poly.pdbx_seq_one_letter_code
_entity_poly.pdbx_strand_id
1 'polypeptide(L)'
;MSSSRLAMKFLSQKDMIEAGVTDMSQCIDLMDEAFKLLGVGDYVMGGSTRNSHGQRVWFPKEPKFEGMPKGGPDQRFMSLPGYLGGRFKVCGNKWYGSNVNNPKNHGLPRSILTMTINDAETARPLALMEANILSGMRTGAVVGLSARYLAREDSETLGVIAAGPISKFCTDAIVKAVPSLKKVSVFDINKEAASTFCEELGERHNIDMTVVDSFEDAVKGQDVITSAISGDHTPLFEDIMLKEGSLLTLPGRANVEESYLRSAYIVPDSWEMQKTYKIEGLMLPEDERAIPHIQLHNLVDSGDIQESDIHDLGKIAAGIAKIDRASDKRRYFISNGMILQDIAWAMHVYENAVEKGIGQDLVMWDQPYRV
;
A
#
# COMPACT_ATOMS: atom_id res chain seq x y z
N MET A 1 -17.44 8.42 40.41
CA MET A 1 -18.15 8.80 39.17
C MET A 1 -17.08 8.91 38.07
N SER A 2 -17.11 8.09 37.04
CA SER A 2 -16.15 8.24 35.96
C SER A 2 -16.40 9.58 35.26
N SER A 3 -15.34 10.31 34.95
CA SER A 3 -15.41 11.56 34.22
C SER A 3 -16.18 11.32 32.90
N SER A 4 -17.26 12.10 32.67
CA SER A 4 -17.98 12.06 31.39
C SER A 4 -17.23 12.80 30.26
N ARG A 5 -16.08 13.39 30.59
CA ARG A 5 -15.23 14.09 29.64
C ARG A 5 -14.66 13.12 28.61
N LEU A 6 -14.79 13.47 27.33
CA LEU A 6 -14.20 12.76 26.23
C LEU A 6 -13.20 13.66 25.49
N ALA A 7 -12.01 13.14 25.27
CA ALA A 7 -11.00 13.76 24.42
C ALA A 7 -10.37 12.70 23.50
N MET A 8 -9.83 13.15 22.38
CA MET A 8 -9.00 12.36 21.47
C MET A 8 -7.67 13.06 21.21
N LYS A 9 -6.63 12.33 20.80
CA LYS A 9 -5.35 12.91 20.36
C LYS A 9 -5.47 13.48 18.95
N PHE A 10 -4.88 14.65 18.71
CA PHE A 10 -4.51 15.11 17.40
C PHE A 10 -3.01 14.97 17.21
N LEU A 11 -2.58 14.30 16.13
CA LEU A 11 -1.17 14.12 15.78
C LEU A 11 -0.90 14.79 14.43
N SER A 12 -0.17 15.90 14.46
CA SER A 12 0.34 16.57 13.27
C SER A 12 1.44 15.73 12.62
N GLN A 13 1.88 16.08 11.41
CA GLN A 13 3.00 15.42 10.75
C GLN A 13 4.28 15.39 11.60
N LYS A 14 4.56 16.49 12.30
CA LYS A 14 5.70 16.56 13.22
C LYS A 14 5.55 15.58 14.39
N ASP A 15 4.36 15.53 14.98
CA ASP A 15 4.06 14.60 16.09
C ASP A 15 4.18 13.14 15.63
N MET A 16 3.70 12.82 14.40
CA MET A 16 3.82 11.51 13.81
C MET A 16 5.29 11.07 13.65
N ILE A 17 6.15 11.98 13.16
CA ILE A 17 7.59 11.72 13.01
C ILE A 17 8.24 11.48 14.38
N GLU A 18 7.96 12.33 15.36
CA GLU A 18 8.48 12.21 16.72
C GLU A 18 7.99 10.94 17.43
N ALA A 19 6.76 10.52 17.15
CA ALA A 19 6.19 9.25 17.61
C ALA A 19 6.75 8.01 16.90
N GLY A 20 7.58 8.18 15.86
CA GLY A 20 8.30 7.07 15.20
C GLY A 20 7.64 6.53 13.94
N VAL A 21 6.74 7.30 13.28
CA VAL A 21 6.07 6.87 12.03
C VAL A 21 7.04 6.50 10.90
N THR A 22 8.31 6.89 10.99
CA THR A 22 9.35 6.64 9.97
C THR A 22 10.19 5.39 10.24
N ASP A 23 9.89 4.60 11.27
CA ASP A 23 10.58 3.32 11.53
C ASP A 23 10.07 2.22 10.59
N MET A 24 10.77 2.04 9.48
CA MET A 24 10.41 1.05 8.47
C MET A 24 10.53 -0.39 8.97
N SER A 25 11.52 -0.69 9.80
CA SER A 25 11.71 -2.05 10.33
C SER A 25 10.53 -2.46 11.20
N GLN A 26 10.14 -1.58 12.14
CA GLN A 26 8.98 -1.78 12.99
C GLN A 26 7.68 -1.83 12.16
N CYS A 27 7.57 -0.99 11.11
CA CYS A 27 6.40 -1.00 10.24
C CYS A 27 6.25 -2.34 9.50
N ILE A 28 7.36 -2.93 8.99
CA ILE A 28 7.33 -4.25 8.34
C ILE A 28 6.86 -5.34 9.31
N ASP A 29 7.33 -5.31 10.56
CA ASP A 29 6.95 -6.31 11.58
C ASP A 29 5.47 -6.19 11.97
N LEU A 30 4.94 -4.96 12.02
CA LEU A 30 3.51 -4.74 12.24
C LEU A 30 2.65 -5.09 11.03
N MET A 31 3.17 -4.92 9.81
CA MET A 31 2.48 -5.46 8.63
C MET A 31 2.41 -6.98 8.70
N ASP A 32 3.46 -7.66 9.15
CA ASP A 32 3.45 -9.11 9.33
C ASP A 32 2.35 -9.55 10.31
N GLU A 33 2.22 -8.85 11.44
CA GLU A 33 1.14 -9.10 12.42
C GLU A 33 -0.25 -8.86 11.81
N ALA A 34 -0.45 -7.73 11.12
CA ALA A 34 -1.72 -7.40 10.46
C ALA A 34 -2.10 -8.43 9.38
N PHE A 35 -1.14 -8.87 8.58
CA PHE A 35 -1.36 -9.88 7.55
C PHE A 35 -1.64 -11.28 8.14
N LYS A 36 -1.07 -11.63 9.29
CA LYS A 36 -1.46 -12.85 10.03
C LYS A 36 -2.92 -12.79 10.45
N LEU A 37 -3.39 -11.66 10.97
CA LEU A 37 -4.81 -11.47 11.32
C LEU A 37 -5.70 -11.53 10.09
N LEU A 38 -5.29 -10.92 8.97
CA LEU A 38 -5.97 -11.08 7.68
C LEU A 38 -6.07 -12.55 7.27
N GLY A 39 -4.98 -13.30 7.38
CA GLY A 39 -4.90 -14.71 6.99
C GLY A 39 -5.83 -15.62 7.78
N VAL A 40 -6.08 -15.33 9.05
CA VAL A 40 -7.01 -16.07 9.92
C VAL A 40 -8.43 -15.48 9.93
N GLY A 41 -8.67 -14.34 9.27
CA GLY A 41 -9.99 -13.74 9.14
C GLY A 41 -10.42 -12.84 10.32
N ASP A 42 -9.49 -12.41 11.20
CA ASP A 42 -9.81 -11.52 12.33
C ASP A 42 -9.76 -10.05 11.93
N TYR A 43 -10.59 -9.68 10.98
CA TYR A 43 -10.73 -8.33 10.43
C TYR A 43 -12.10 -8.12 9.80
N VAL A 44 -12.47 -6.85 9.58
CA VAL A 44 -13.59 -6.46 8.72
C VAL A 44 -13.20 -5.19 7.95
N MET A 45 -13.39 -5.19 6.64
CA MET A 45 -13.32 -3.96 5.84
C MET A 45 -14.71 -3.48 5.45
N GLY A 46 -14.80 -2.25 4.94
CA GLY A 46 -16.07 -1.67 4.51
C GLY A 46 -16.74 -2.41 3.35
N GLY A 47 -17.90 -1.87 2.92
CA GLY A 47 -18.70 -2.39 1.82
C GLY A 47 -19.55 -3.62 2.17
N SER A 48 -20.44 -4.02 1.25
CA SER A 48 -21.36 -5.14 1.45
C SER A 48 -20.65 -6.50 1.52
N THR A 49 -19.50 -6.61 0.87
CA THR A 49 -18.67 -7.83 0.90
C THR A 49 -17.79 -7.93 2.14
N ARG A 50 -17.68 -6.87 2.95
CA ARG A 50 -16.74 -6.72 4.07
C ARG A 50 -15.26 -6.80 3.66
N ASN A 51 -14.99 -6.62 2.36
CA ASN A 51 -13.65 -6.65 1.74
C ASN A 51 -13.45 -5.49 0.77
N SER A 52 -14.27 -4.42 0.83
CA SER A 52 -14.09 -3.26 -0.04
C SER A 52 -12.82 -2.50 0.30
N HIS A 53 -12.09 -2.09 -0.75
CA HIS A 53 -10.95 -1.19 -0.58
C HIS A 53 -11.37 0.17 0.01
N GLY A 54 -12.57 0.66 -0.33
CA GLY A 54 -13.11 1.92 0.17
C GLY A 54 -14.18 2.52 -0.73
N GLN A 55 -14.94 3.43 -0.15
CA GLN A 55 -16.02 4.14 -0.84
C GLN A 55 -15.50 5.46 -1.42
N ARG A 56 -15.82 5.73 -2.70
CA ARG A 56 -15.32 6.90 -3.42
C ARG A 56 -16.42 7.92 -3.65
N VAL A 57 -16.04 9.20 -3.56
CA VAL A 57 -16.83 10.31 -4.11
C VAL A 57 -16.28 10.58 -5.51
N TRP A 58 -17.09 10.29 -6.51
CA TRP A 58 -16.77 10.54 -7.90
C TRP A 58 -17.39 11.86 -8.37
N PHE A 59 -16.58 12.72 -8.96
CA PHE A 59 -17.09 13.89 -9.64
C PHE A 59 -17.43 13.55 -11.09
N PRO A 60 -18.53 14.09 -11.65
CA PRO A 60 -18.88 13.84 -13.04
C PRO A 60 -17.86 14.48 -13.99
N LYS A 61 -17.65 13.86 -15.16
CA LYS A 61 -16.80 14.43 -16.22
C LYS A 61 -17.29 15.81 -16.67
N GLU A 62 -18.62 16.01 -16.63
CA GLU A 62 -19.28 17.28 -16.96
C GLU A 62 -20.12 17.73 -15.76
N PRO A 63 -19.57 18.62 -14.91
CA PRO A 63 -20.31 19.15 -13.77
C PRO A 63 -21.56 19.94 -14.21
N LYS A 64 -22.68 19.67 -13.54
CA LYS A 64 -23.94 20.37 -13.82
C LYS A 64 -24.12 21.67 -13.04
N PHE A 65 -23.28 21.90 -12.04
CA PHE A 65 -23.39 23.05 -11.15
C PHE A 65 -22.06 23.82 -11.11
N GLU A 66 -22.16 25.14 -11.05
CA GLU A 66 -21.01 26.03 -10.85
C GLU A 66 -20.31 25.66 -9.53
N GLY A 67 -18.97 25.62 -9.56
CA GLY A 67 -18.15 25.26 -8.39
C GLY A 67 -18.04 23.77 -8.10
N MET A 68 -18.82 22.91 -8.77
CA MET A 68 -18.62 21.46 -8.65
C MET A 68 -17.33 21.07 -9.36
N PRO A 69 -16.42 20.32 -8.70
CA PRO A 69 -15.20 19.86 -9.33
C PRO A 69 -15.47 18.99 -10.57
N LYS A 70 -14.67 19.16 -11.60
CA LYS A 70 -14.71 18.29 -12.77
C LYS A 70 -14.00 16.99 -12.45
N GLY A 71 -14.63 15.86 -12.72
CA GLY A 71 -14.02 14.55 -12.64
C GLY A 71 -12.89 14.40 -13.65
N GLY A 72 -11.83 13.77 -13.23
CA GLY A 72 -10.65 13.55 -14.06
C GLY A 72 -9.70 12.56 -13.39
N PRO A 73 -8.54 12.29 -14.00
CA PRO A 73 -7.57 11.39 -13.42
C PRO A 73 -7.24 11.84 -12.00
N ASP A 74 -7.46 10.96 -11.05
CA ASP A 74 -7.10 11.17 -9.66
C ASP A 74 -7.71 12.40 -8.96
N GLN A 75 -8.85 12.93 -9.46
CA GLN A 75 -9.67 13.92 -8.77
C GLN A 75 -10.74 13.19 -7.96
N ARG A 76 -10.43 12.83 -6.71
CA ARG A 76 -11.34 11.99 -5.92
C ARG A 76 -11.20 12.22 -4.42
N PHE A 77 -12.25 11.86 -3.71
CA PHE A 77 -12.19 11.58 -2.27
C PHE A 77 -12.58 10.13 -2.01
N MET A 78 -12.03 9.55 -0.95
CA MET A 78 -12.30 8.16 -0.60
C MET A 78 -12.25 7.95 0.91
N SER A 79 -13.23 7.20 1.42
CA SER A 79 -13.27 6.71 2.79
C SER A 79 -12.90 5.22 2.80
N LEU A 80 -11.94 4.86 3.63
CA LEU A 80 -11.50 3.47 3.81
C LEU A 80 -11.76 3.06 5.28
N PRO A 81 -12.97 2.59 5.60
CA PRO A 81 -13.27 2.11 6.95
C PRO A 81 -12.89 0.64 7.12
N GLY A 82 -12.49 0.27 8.35
CA GLY A 82 -12.24 -1.13 8.70
C GLY A 82 -12.03 -1.35 10.19
N TYR A 83 -11.99 -2.62 10.56
CA TYR A 83 -11.68 -3.13 11.89
C TYR A 83 -10.52 -4.12 11.80
N LEU A 84 -9.60 -4.03 12.73
CA LEU A 84 -8.51 -4.98 12.93
C LEU A 84 -8.59 -5.56 14.34
N GLY A 85 -8.60 -6.89 14.41
CA GLY A 85 -8.73 -7.66 15.66
C GLY A 85 -7.42 -7.88 16.38
N GLY A 86 -7.22 -9.09 16.90
CA GLY A 86 -6.03 -9.45 17.68
C GLY A 86 -5.84 -8.55 18.91
N ARG A 87 -4.62 -8.06 19.09
CA ARG A 87 -4.32 -7.08 20.16
C ARG A 87 -4.81 -5.68 19.85
N PHE A 88 -5.10 -5.33 18.59
CA PHE A 88 -5.48 -3.97 18.19
C PHE A 88 -6.90 -3.62 18.64
N LYS A 89 -7.90 -4.44 18.28
CA LYS A 89 -9.33 -4.22 18.61
C LYS A 89 -9.80 -2.80 18.31
N VAL A 90 -9.44 -2.30 17.13
CA VAL A 90 -9.61 -0.91 16.70
C VAL A 90 -10.37 -0.85 15.39
N CYS A 91 -11.36 0.05 15.33
CA CYS A 91 -11.92 0.53 14.08
C CYS A 91 -11.13 1.75 13.61
N GLY A 92 -10.93 1.86 12.30
CA GLY A 92 -10.25 3.02 11.72
C GLY A 92 -10.88 3.44 10.41
N ASN A 93 -10.63 4.69 10.05
CA ASN A 93 -11.01 5.22 8.75
C ASN A 93 -9.94 6.17 8.24
N LYS A 94 -9.44 5.89 7.04
CA LYS A 94 -8.58 6.81 6.31
C LYS A 94 -9.44 7.61 5.33
N TRP A 95 -9.45 8.94 5.50
CA TRP A 95 -10.01 9.86 4.53
C TRP A 95 -8.92 10.32 3.57
N TYR A 96 -9.11 10.03 2.31
CA TYR A 96 -8.15 10.25 1.25
C TYR A 96 -8.68 11.27 0.26
N GLY A 97 -8.04 12.44 0.16
CA GLY A 97 -8.28 13.42 -0.90
C GLY A 97 -7.12 13.40 -1.90
N SER A 98 -7.40 13.44 -3.21
CA SER A 98 -6.36 13.44 -4.24
C SER A 98 -6.74 14.32 -5.40
N ASN A 99 -5.76 15.10 -5.88
CA ASN A 99 -5.82 15.90 -7.09
C ASN A 99 -4.44 15.96 -7.72
N VAL A 100 -4.27 15.37 -8.90
CA VAL A 100 -3.01 15.31 -9.64
C VAL A 100 -2.42 16.70 -9.93
N ASN A 101 -3.26 17.73 -10.01
CA ASN A 101 -2.85 19.10 -10.31
C ASN A 101 -2.43 19.92 -9.07
N ASN A 102 -2.57 19.38 -7.85
CA ASN A 102 -2.21 20.08 -6.62
C ASN A 102 -0.76 20.61 -6.64
N PRO A 103 0.27 19.82 -7.01
CA PRO A 103 1.66 20.31 -6.99
C PRO A 103 1.87 21.49 -7.92
N LYS A 104 1.28 21.44 -9.10
CA LYS A 104 1.44 22.50 -10.12
C LYS A 104 0.63 23.74 -9.80
N ASN A 105 -0.63 23.59 -9.37
CA ASN A 105 -1.57 24.71 -9.29
C ASN A 105 -1.65 25.31 -7.89
N HIS A 106 -1.32 24.56 -6.84
CA HIS A 106 -1.56 24.98 -5.46
C HIS A 106 -0.34 24.81 -4.54
N GLY A 107 0.78 24.25 -5.02
CA GLY A 107 1.95 23.96 -4.17
C GLY A 107 1.66 22.95 -3.06
N LEU A 108 0.59 22.15 -3.20
CA LEU A 108 0.16 21.12 -2.24
C LEU A 108 0.58 19.73 -2.73
N PRO A 109 0.74 18.76 -1.84
CA PRO A 109 0.91 17.38 -2.25
C PRO A 109 -0.25 16.89 -3.13
N ARG A 110 0.03 15.97 -4.06
CA ARG A 110 -1.01 15.33 -4.89
C ARG A 110 -2.14 14.75 -4.05
N SER A 111 -1.81 14.17 -2.91
CA SER A 111 -2.77 13.55 -1.99
C SER A 111 -2.61 14.13 -0.59
N ILE A 112 -3.72 14.34 0.09
CA ILE A 112 -3.77 14.80 1.48
C ILE A 112 -4.68 13.83 2.23
N LEU A 113 -4.13 13.21 3.27
CA LEU A 113 -4.78 12.12 3.98
C LEU A 113 -4.90 12.43 5.47
N THR A 114 -6.01 11.98 6.04
CA THR A 114 -6.19 11.92 7.49
C THR A 114 -6.58 10.51 7.90
N MET A 115 -6.19 10.11 9.12
CA MET A 115 -6.56 8.84 9.72
C MET A 115 -7.26 9.08 11.04
N THR A 116 -8.39 8.40 11.25
CA THR A 116 -9.05 8.31 12.55
C THR A 116 -9.01 6.87 13.04
N ILE A 117 -8.80 6.71 14.34
CA ILE A 117 -8.91 5.41 15.02
C ILE A 117 -9.85 5.52 16.22
N ASN A 118 -10.65 4.47 16.42
CA ASN A 118 -11.64 4.38 17.47
C ASN A 118 -11.51 3.05 18.20
N ASP A 119 -11.63 3.06 19.51
CA ASP A 119 -11.81 1.84 20.30
C ASP A 119 -13.08 1.10 19.83
N ALA A 120 -12.94 -0.17 19.49
CA ALA A 120 -14.01 -0.93 18.85
C ALA A 120 -15.16 -1.30 19.82
N GLU A 121 -14.89 -1.38 21.12
CA GLU A 121 -15.89 -1.73 22.12
C GLU A 121 -16.78 -0.55 22.49
N THR A 122 -16.14 0.61 22.72
CA THR A 122 -16.83 1.81 23.23
C THR A 122 -17.18 2.82 22.16
N ALA A 123 -16.71 2.63 20.93
CA ALA A 123 -16.74 3.59 19.83
C ALA A 123 -15.99 4.92 20.13
N ARG A 124 -15.27 5.01 21.23
CA ARG A 124 -14.52 6.21 21.63
C ARG A 124 -13.46 6.54 20.57
N PRO A 125 -13.43 7.78 20.05
CA PRO A 125 -12.33 8.23 19.21
C PRO A 125 -11.03 8.28 20.04
N LEU A 126 -9.98 7.65 19.52
CA LEU A 126 -8.64 7.62 20.12
C LEU A 126 -7.78 8.75 19.56
N ALA A 127 -7.73 8.87 18.24
CA ALA A 127 -6.93 9.89 17.57
C ALA A 127 -7.48 10.31 16.20
N LEU A 128 -7.10 11.53 15.82
CA LEU A 128 -7.09 12.07 14.46
C LEU A 128 -5.65 12.37 14.08
N MET A 129 -5.15 11.85 12.97
CA MET A 129 -3.74 11.89 12.59
C MET A 129 -3.54 12.40 11.16
N GLU A 130 -2.41 13.07 10.91
CA GLU A 130 -1.86 13.22 9.58
C GLU A 130 -1.50 11.83 9.02
N ALA A 131 -1.84 11.56 7.77
CA ALA A 131 -1.71 10.21 7.25
C ALA A 131 -0.95 10.08 5.93
N ASN A 132 -0.29 11.12 5.41
CA ASN A 132 0.52 11.02 4.20
C ASN A 132 1.75 10.14 4.42
N ILE A 133 2.53 10.44 5.46
CA ILE A 133 3.72 9.64 5.81
C ILE A 133 3.30 8.23 6.24
N LEU A 134 2.29 8.14 7.11
CA LEU A 134 1.74 6.86 7.57
C LEU A 134 1.39 5.94 6.38
N SER A 135 0.65 6.47 5.41
CA SER A 135 0.22 5.71 4.23
C SER A 135 1.39 5.34 3.30
N GLY A 136 2.40 6.21 3.16
CA GLY A 136 3.62 5.92 2.43
C GLY A 136 4.41 4.78 3.08
N MET A 137 4.66 4.89 4.38
CA MET A 137 5.41 3.91 5.17
C MET A 137 4.78 2.53 5.11
N ARG A 138 3.46 2.39 5.41
CA ARG A 138 2.79 1.09 5.35
C ARG A 138 2.74 0.51 3.93
N THR A 139 2.70 1.35 2.89
CA THR A 139 2.74 0.86 1.50
C THR A 139 4.10 0.24 1.19
N GLY A 140 5.20 0.92 1.54
CA GLY A 140 6.54 0.36 1.42
C GLY A 140 6.70 -0.90 2.28
N ALA A 141 6.25 -0.87 3.53
CA ALA A 141 6.36 -2.00 4.46
C ALA A 141 5.65 -3.26 3.96
N VAL A 142 4.50 -3.15 3.28
CA VAL A 142 3.81 -4.29 2.65
C VAL A 142 4.63 -4.88 1.51
N VAL A 143 5.28 -4.03 0.70
CA VAL A 143 6.19 -4.50 -0.36
C VAL A 143 7.42 -5.16 0.26
N GLY A 144 8.00 -4.60 1.33
CA GLY A 144 9.08 -5.23 2.08
C GLY A 144 8.66 -6.57 2.69
N LEU A 145 7.47 -6.65 3.26
CA LEU A 145 6.94 -7.91 3.79
C LEU A 145 6.77 -8.96 2.69
N SER A 146 6.25 -8.58 1.52
CA SER A 146 6.16 -9.49 0.38
C SER A 146 7.54 -10.01 -0.02
N ALA A 147 8.57 -9.15 -0.05
CA ALA A 147 9.93 -9.56 -0.35
C ALA A 147 10.51 -10.49 0.74
N ARG A 148 10.23 -10.26 2.02
CA ARG A 148 10.61 -11.14 3.14
C ARG A 148 10.08 -12.57 2.96
N TYR A 149 8.85 -12.71 2.47
CA TYR A 149 8.22 -14.02 2.28
C TYR A 149 8.47 -14.66 0.91
N LEU A 150 8.68 -13.86 -0.12
CA LEU A 150 8.65 -14.35 -1.51
C LEU A 150 9.99 -14.28 -2.22
N ALA A 151 10.90 -13.37 -1.86
CA ALA A 151 12.21 -13.31 -2.49
C ALA A 151 13.04 -14.56 -2.16
N ARG A 152 13.88 -15.01 -3.07
CA ARG A 152 14.85 -16.08 -2.81
C ARG A 152 15.83 -15.62 -1.73
N GLU A 153 16.36 -16.55 -0.94
CA GLU A 153 17.31 -16.23 0.13
C GLU A 153 18.65 -15.73 -0.40
N ASP A 154 18.99 -16.12 -1.63
CA ASP A 154 20.19 -15.73 -2.36
C ASP A 154 19.98 -14.51 -3.28
N SER A 155 18.89 -13.77 -3.14
CA SER A 155 18.63 -12.55 -3.94
C SER A 155 19.66 -11.48 -3.64
N GLU A 156 20.38 -11.01 -4.67
CA GLU A 156 21.48 -10.02 -4.55
C GLU A 156 21.19 -8.71 -5.26
N THR A 157 20.19 -8.69 -6.17
CA THR A 157 19.94 -7.54 -7.04
C THR A 157 18.49 -7.07 -6.97
N LEU A 158 18.30 -5.75 -7.01
CA LEU A 158 17.00 -5.09 -7.01
C LEU A 158 16.88 -4.11 -8.20
N GLY A 159 15.83 -4.26 -8.99
CA GLY A 159 15.42 -3.29 -9.99
C GLY A 159 14.32 -2.37 -9.46
N VAL A 160 14.49 -1.08 -9.61
CA VAL A 160 13.50 -0.07 -9.19
C VAL A 160 13.03 0.72 -10.40
N ILE A 161 11.71 0.70 -10.63
CA ILE A 161 11.07 1.42 -11.73
C ILE A 161 10.27 2.60 -11.17
N ALA A 162 10.62 3.79 -11.60
CA ALA A 162 10.23 5.10 -11.09
C ALA A 162 10.88 5.45 -9.73
N ALA A 163 11.44 6.67 -9.64
CA ALA A 163 12.15 7.20 -8.47
C ALA A 163 11.27 8.13 -7.62
N GLY A 164 9.97 7.88 -7.59
CA GLY A 164 8.99 8.69 -6.84
C GLY A 164 8.97 8.41 -5.33
N PRO A 165 8.17 9.18 -4.56
CA PRO A 165 8.10 9.02 -3.10
C PRO A 165 7.71 7.61 -2.63
N ILE A 166 6.76 6.95 -3.32
CA ILE A 166 6.35 5.58 -2.96
C ILE A 166 7.47 4.58 -3.21
N SER A 167 8.21 4.74 -4.32
CA SER A 167 9.37 3.89 -4.62
C SER A 167 10.46 4.02 -3.56
N LYS A 168 10.66 5.21 -2.95
CA LYS A 168 11.59 5.39 -1.83
C LYS A 168 11.21 4.51 -0.64
N PHE A 169 9.92 4.50 -0.24
CA PHE A 169 9.44 3.64 0.85
C PHE A 169 9.54 2.16 0.49
N CYS A 170 9.21 1.77 -0.75
CA CYS A 170 9.30 0.38 -1.20
C CYS A 170 10.76 -0.10 -1.19
N THR A 171 11.69 0.70 -1.72
CA THR A 171 13.12 0.35 -1.75
C THR A 171 13.72 0.27 -0.35
N ASP A 172 13.41 1.25 0.53
CA ASP A 172 13.82 1.22 1.95
C ASP A 172 13.36 -0.08 2.62
N ALA A 173 12.11 -0.47 2.39
CA ALA A 173 11.53 -1.68 2.97
C ALA A 173 12.12 -2.97 2.39
N ILE A 174 12.32 -3.06 1.06
CA ILE A 174 12.90 -4.24 0.41
C ILE A 174 14.33 -4.46 0.88
N VAL A 175 15.17 -3.41 0.90
CA VAL A 175 16.57 -3.52 1.35
C VAL A 175 16.65 -3.99 2.80
N LYS A 176 15.74 -3.54 3.68
CA LYS A 176 15.67 -4.03 5.07
C LYS A 176 15.16 -5.47 5.17
N ALA A 177 14.22 -5.86 4.31
CA ALA A 177 13.60 -7.19 4.34
C ALA A 177 14.45 -8.29 3.69
N VAL A 178 15.35 -7.92 2.76
CA VAL A 178 16.20 -8.84 2.00
C VAL A 178 17.67 -8.43 2.19
N PRO A 179 18.31 -8.82 3.31
CA PRO A 179 19.65 -8.34 3.68
C PRO A 179 20.77 -8.88 2.78
N SER A 180 20.48 -9.84 1.91
CA SER A 180 21.42 -10.36 0.89
C SER A 180 21.62 -9.43 -0.31
N LEU A 181 20.78 -8.39 -0.47
CA LEU A 181 20.89 -7.44 -1.58
C LEU A 181 22.20 -6.66 -1.53
N LYS A 182 22.85 -6.56 -2.68
CA LYS A 182 24.16 -5.90 -2.87
C LYS A 182 24.09 -4.73 -3.84
N LYS A 183 23.16 -4.79 -4.82
CA LYS A 183 23.07 -3.81 -5.90
C LYS A 183 21.63 -3.44 -6.20
N VAL A 184 21.43 -2.16 -6.52
CA VAL A 184 20.12 -1.62 -6.93
C VAL A 184 20.27 -0.86 -8.25
N SER A 185 19.51 -1.25 -9.25
CA SER A 185 19.42 -0.56 -10.55
C SER A 185 18.15 0.28 -10.60
N VAL A 186 18.26 1.59 -10.80
CA VAL A 186 17.15 2.53 -10.73
C VAL A 186 16.90 3.16 -12.09
N PHE A 187 15.68 3.05 -12.60
CA PHE A 187 15.21 3.72 -13.80
C PHE A 187 14.09 4.70 -13.50
N ASP A 188 14.22 5.90 -13.98
CA ASP A 188 13.16 6.91 -14.08
C ASP A 188 13.33 7.71 -15.38
N ILE A 189 12.22 8.16 -15.97
CA ILE A 189 12.26 9.08 -17.12
C ILE A 189 12.94 10.42 -16.80
N ASN A 190 12.91 10.79 -15.51
CA ASN A 190 13.65 11.93 -14.96
C ASN A 190 14.96 11.42 -14.32
N LYS A 191 16.06 11.54 -15.05
CA LYS A 191 17.39 11.08 -14.59
C LYS A 191 17.88 11.82 -13.33
N GLU A 192 17.52 13.08 -13.14
CA GLU A 192 17.88 13.84 -11.94
C GLU A 192 17.17 13.28 -10.69
N ALA A 193 15.88 12.96 -10.83
CA ALA A 193 15.14 12.28 -9.76
C ALA A 193 15.74 10.93 -9.41
N ALA A 194 16.15 10.14 -10.42
CA ALA A 194 16.83 8.86 -10.21
C ALA A 194 18.19 9.03 -9.52
N SER A 195 19.01 10.03 -9.89
CA SER A 195 20.27 10.35 -9.22
C SER A 195 20.08 10.67 -7.74
N THR A 196 19.19 11.62 -7.45
CA THR A 196 18.88 12.02 -6.07
C THR A 196 18.37 10.83 -5.25
N PHE A 197 17.55 9.97 -5.86
CA PHE A 197 17.07 8.73 -5.23
C PHE A 197 18.21 7.78 -4.86
N CYS A 198 19.16 7.56 -5.80
CA CYS A 198 20.31 6.70 -5.58
C CYS A 198 21.24 7.24 -4.48
N GLU A 199 21.50 8.56 -4.49
CA GLU A 199 22.33 9.22 -3.47
C GLU A 199 21.72 9.06 -2.07
N GLU A 200 20.46 9.46 -1.90
CA GLU A 200 19.78 9.44 -0.59
C GLU A 200 19.67 8.03 0.01
N LEU A 201 19.27 7.05 -0.79
CA LEU A 201 19.06 5.69 -0.30
C LEU A 201 20.34 4.86 -0.28
N GLY A 202 21.26 5.10 -1.21
CA GLY A 202 22.59 4.48 -1.23
C GLY A 202 23.39 4.79 0.03
N GLU A 203 23.43 6.07 0.44
CA GLU A 203 24.07 6.49 1.69
C GLU A 203 23.37 5.91 2.91
N ARG A 204 22.03 5.97 2.95
CA ARG A 204 21.22 5.46 4.08
C ARG A 204 21.44 3.99 4.36
N HIS A 205 21.55 3.17 3.31
CA HIS A 205 21.64 1.71 3.41
C HIS A 205 23.04 1.14 3.23
N ASN A 206 24.00 1.98 2.86
CA ASN A 206 25.35 1.55 2.48
C ASN A 206 25.31 0.43 1.42
N ILE A 207 24.52 0.64 0.37
CA ILE A 207 24.31 -0.29 -0.75
C ILE A 207 24.62 0.41 -2.08
N ASP A 208 25.19 -0.33 -3.03
CA ASP A 208 25.49 0.18 -4.38
C ASP A 208 24.19 0.42 -5.16
N MET A 209 23.90 1.69 -5.47
CA MET A 209 22.75 2.10 -6.27
C MET A 209 23.19 2.84 -7.53
N THR A 210 22.71 2.38 -8.68
CA THR A 210 23.11 2.90 -9.98
C THR A 210 21.89 3.31 -10.82
N VAL A 211 21.94 4.51 -11.39
CA VAL A 211 20.96 4.94 -12.41
C VAL A 211 21.27 4.20 -13.71
N VAL A 212 20.26 3.57 -14.29
CA VAL A 212 20.35 2.89 -15.59
C VAL A 212 19.61 3.65 -16.67
N ASP A 213 19.95 3.37 -17.94
CA ASP A 213 19.50 4.19 -19.07
C ASP A 213 18.12 3.76 -19.61
N SER A 214 17.71 2.51 -19.38
CA SER A 214 16.44 1.98 -19.89
C SER A 214 15.65 1.22 -18.83
N PHE A 215 14.35 1.08 -19.08
CA PHE A 215 13.47 0.21 -18.32
C PHE A 215 13.97 -1.23 -18.31
N GLU A 216 14.41 -1.72 -19.47
CA GLU A 216 14.94 -3.07 -19.66
C GLU A 216 16.16 -3.32 -18.78
N ASP A 217 17.09 -2.36 -18.67
CA ASP A 217 18.28 -2.47 -17.83
C ASP A 217 17.94 -2.55 -16.34
N ALA A 218 16.82 -1.90 -15.92
CA ALA A 218 16.35 -1.97 -14.54
C ALA A 218 15.59 -3.28 -14.22
N VAL A 219 15.11 -4.02 -15.23
CA VAL A 219 14.30 -5.24 -15.06
C VAL A 219 15.11 -6.51 -15.31
N LYS A 220 15.90 -6.51 -16.38
CA LYS A 220 16.53 -7.73 -16.89
C LYS A 220 17.58 -8.26 -15.92
N GLY A 221 17.42 -9.53 -15.57
CA GLY A 221 18.38 -10.25 -14.71
C GLY A 221 18.29 -9.93 -13.22
N GLN A 222 17.33 -9.08 -12.79
CA GLN A 222 17.14 -8.75 -11.38
C GLN A 222 16.47 -9.89 -10.60
N ASP A 223 16.86 -10.05 -9.34
CA ASP A 223 16.25 -11.03 -8.42
C ASP A 223 14.93 -10.53 -7.86
N VAL A 224 14.88 -9.23 -7.53
CA VAL A 224 13.68 -8.53 -7.08
C VAL A 224 13.45 -7.31 -7.96
N ILE A 225 12.23 -7.05 -8.36
CA ILE A 225 11.83 -5.87 -9.12
C ILE A 225 10.66 -5.20 -8.39
N THR A 226 10.72 -3.88 -8.24
CA THR A 226 9.60 -3.09 -7.73
C THR A 226 9.25 -1.96 -8.68
N SER A 227 7.93 -1.74 -8.90
CA SER A 227 7.45 -0.67 -9.76
C SER A 227 6.29 0.07 -9.12
N ALA A 228 6.47 1.37 -8.89
CA ALA A 228 5.45 2.27 -8.34
C ALA A 228 5.14 3.43 -9.29
N ILE A 229 4.94 3.12 -10.56
CA ILE A 229 4.59 4.08 -11.60
C ILE A 229 3.20 4.67 -11.33
N SER A 230 3.09 5.99 -11.43
CA SER A 230 1.85 6.74 -11.21
C SER A 230 1.29 7.45 -12.45
N GLY A 231 1.91 7.27 -13.61
CA GLY A 231 1.49 7.88 -14.89
C GLY A 231 0.56 7.00 -15.73
N ASP A 232 0.12 7.54 -16.86
CA ASP A 232 -0.75 6.82 -17.80
C ASP A 232 0.03 5.86 -18.72
N HIS A 233 1.34 6.05 -18.83
CA HIS A 233 2.23 5.18 -19.61
C HIS A 233 2.90 4.16 -18.70
N THR A 234 2.34 2.96 -18.67
CA THR A 234 2.91 1.84 -17.92
C THR A 234 3.60 0.90 -18.92
N PRO A 235 4.92 0.69 -18.82
CA PRO A 235 5.63 -0.24 -19.68
C PRO A 235 5.11 -1.66 -19.49
N LEU A 236 5.26 -2.49 -20.52
CA LEU A 236 4.95 -3.91 -20.45
C LEU A 236 6.13 -4.67 -19.85
N PHE A 237 5.87 -5.40 -18.79
CA PHE A 237 6.80 -6.41 -18.28
C PHE A 237 6.64 -7.69 -19.12
N GLU A 238 7.51 -7.85 -20.09
CA GLU A 238 7.55 -9.04 -20.91
C GLU A 238 8.14 -10.22 -20.15
N ASP A 239 7.61 -11.42 -20.40
CA ASP A 239 8.02 -12.65 -19.73
C ASP A 239 9.53 -12.93 -19.87
N ILE A 240 10.08 -12.65 -21.05
CA ILE A 240 11.50 -12.87 -21.36
C ILE A 240 12.47 -11.95 -20.59
N MET A 241 11.99 -10.82 -20.08
CA MET A 241 12.82 -9.89 -19.30
C MET A 241 13.01 -10.37 -17.85
N LEU A 242 12.09 -11.18 -17.35
CA LEU A 242 12.01 -11.56 -15.95
C LEU A 242 12.78 -12.85 -15.69
N LYS A 243 13.83 -12.75 -14.88
CA LYS A 243 14.68 -13.88 -14.49
C LYS A 243 13.88 -14.98 -13.81
N GLU A 244 14.25 -16.24 -14.05
CA GLU A 244 13.72 -17.38 -13.30
C GLU A 244 13.92 -17.19 -11.80
N GLY A 245 12.92 -17.55 -11.01
CA GLY A 245 12.95 -17.35 -9.56
C GLY A 245 12.89 -15.91 -9.07
N SER A 246 12.73 -14.92 -9.97
CA SER A 246 12.60 -13.52 -9.57
C SER A 246 11.26 -13.20 -8.92
N LEU A 247 11.24 -12.11 -8.14
CA LEU A 247 10.06 -11.52 -7.53
C LEU A 247 9.76 -10.17 -8.19
N LEU A 248 8.58 -10.04 -8.81
CA LEU A 248 8.04 -8.76 -9.28
C LEU A 248 7.00 -8.25 -8.27
N THR A 249 7.22 -7.06 -7.71
CA THR A 249 6.30 -6.40 -6.76
C THR A 249 5.68 -5.16 -7.36
N LEU A 250 4.35 -5.08 -7.31
CA LEU A 250 3.59 -3.99 -7.92
C LEU A 250 2.64 -3.33 -6.92
N PRO A 251 3.08 -2.28 -6.20
CA PRO A 251 2.22 -1.45 -5.36
C PRO A 251 1.41 -0.42 -6.17
N GLY A 252 1.30 -0.60 -7.46
CA GLY A 252 0.63 0.30 -8.38
C GLY A 252 0.17 -0.38 -9.66
N ARG A 253 -0.06 0.43 -10.70
CA ARG A 253 -0.44 -0.10 -12.03
C ARG A 253 0.76 -0.77 -12.72
N ALA A 254 0.51 -1.87 -13.41
CA ALA A 254 1.46 -2.46 -14.33
C ALA A 254 0.74 -3.19 -15.46
N ASN A 255 1.43 -3.27 -16.61
CA ASN A 255 1.09 -4.18 -17.68
C ASN A 255 2.07 -5.33 -17.61
N VAL A 256 1.56 -6.53 -17.48
CA VAL A 256 2.37 -7.76 -17.39
C VAL A 256 1.90 -8.70 -18.47
N GLU A 257 2.83 -9.35 -19.16
CA GLU A 257 2.50 -10.31 -20.21
C GLU A 257 1.71 -11.51 -19.65
N GLU A 258 0.69 -11.99 -20.37
CA GLU A 258 -0.15 -13.09 -19.89
C GLU A 258 0.63 -14.39 -19.68
N SER A 259 1.62 -14.67 -20.53
CA SER A 259 2.51 -15.83 -20.39
C SER A 259 3.20 -15.86 -19.01
N TYR A 260 3.64 -14.70 -18.52
CA TYR A 260 4.20 -14.57 -17.18
C TYR A 260 3.14 -14.86 -16.10
N LEU A 261 1.93 -14.29 -16.20
CA LEU A 261 0.86 -14.53 -15.25
C LEU A 261 0.49 -16.01 -15.15
N ARG A 262 0.46 -16.72 -16.28
CA ARG A 262 0.15 -18.18 -16.33
C ARG A 262 1.24 -19.04 -15.70
N SER A 263 2.48 -18.55 -15.63
CA SER A 263 3.64 -19.32 -15.16
C SER A 263 4.09 -18.95 -13.73
N ALA A 264 3.73 -17.79 -13.22
CA ALA A 264 4.19 -17.29 -11.91
C ALA A 264 3.35 -17.81 -10.73
N TYR A 265 3.90 -17.75 -9.53
CA TYR A 265 3.11 -17.73 -8.30
C TYR A 265 2.45 -16.36 -8.19
N ILE A 266 1.13 -16.32 -8.16
CA ILE A 266 0.37 -15.07 -8.02
C ILE A 266 0.03 -14.86 -6.56
N VAL A 267 0.51 -13.76 -5.99
CA VAL A 267 0.33 -13.43 -4.57
C VAL A 267 -0.27 -12.03 -4.44
N PRO A 268 -1.58 -11.89 -4.27
CA PRO A 268 -2.19 -10.62 -3.91
C PRO A 268 -2.02 -10.30 -2.42
N ASP A 269 -2.14 -9.02 -2.08
CA ASP A 269 -2.33 -8.60 -0.69
C ASP A 269 -3.63 -9.19 -0.10
N SER A 270 -4.72 -9.22 -0.87
CA SER A 270 -5.98 -9.92 -0.57
C SER A 270 -6.74 -10.24 -1.85
N TRP A 271 -6.95 -11.51 -2.14
CA TRP A 271 -7.74 -11.92 -3.30
C TRP A 271 -9.22 -11.58 -3.13
N GLU A 272 -9.75 -11.68 -1.93
CA GLU A 272 -11.13 -11.28 -1.63
C GLU A 272 -11.38 -9.78 -1.92
N MET A 273 -10.41 -8.92 -1.62
CA MET A 273 -10.48 -7.52 -1.96
C MET A 273 -10.40 -7.31 -3.50
N GLN A 274 -9.54 -8.05 -4.20
CA GLN A 274 -9.46 -7.98 -5.67
C GLN A 274 -10.79 -8.37 -6.32
N LYS A 275 -11.42 -9.46 -5.85
CA LYS A 275 -12.78 -9.85 -6.31
C LYS A 275 -13.82 -8.76 -6.03
N THR A 276 -13.74 -8.13 -4.85
CA THR A 276 -14.64 -7.02 -4.49
C THR A 276 -14.44 -5.81 -5.42
N TYR A 277 -13.21 -5.45 -5.77
CA TYR A 277 -12.92 -4.42 -6.77
C TYR A 277 -13.60 -4.69 -8.11
N LYS A 278 -13.56 -5.95 -8.56
CA LYS A 278 -14.24 -6.35 -9.80
C LYS A 278 -15.76 -6.17 -9.68
N ILE A 279 -16.36 -6.67 -8.59
CA ILE A 279 -17.81 -6.55 -8.34
C ILE A 279 -18.22 -5.07 -8.31
N GLU A 280 -17.56 -4.24 -7.50
CA GLU A 280 -17.87 -2.82 -7.36
C GLU A 280 -17.59 -2.05 -8.65
N GLY A 281 -16.51 -2.38 -9.37
CA GLY A 281 -16.19 -1.77 -10.66
C GLY A 281 -17.20 -2.06 -11.75
N LEU A 282 -17.78 -3.27 -11.78
CA LEU A 282 -18.81 -3.64 -12.75
C LEU A 282 -20.17 -2.94 -12.50
N MET A 283 -20.39 -2.42 -11.29
CA MET A 283 -21.57 -1.60 -10.98
C MET A 283 -21.49 -0.17 -11.54
N LEU A 284 -20.30 0.27 -11.93
CA LEU A 284 -20.11 1.60 -12.52
C LEU A 284 -20.47 1.59 -14.02
N PRO A 285 -20.86 2.76 -14.58
CA PRO A 285 -20.99 2.94 -16.02
C PRO A 285 -19.71 2.48 -16.74
N GLU A 286 -19.85 1.92 -17.94
CA GLU A 286 -18.73 1.28 -18.66
C GLU A 286 -17.53 2.22 -18.87
N ASP A 287 -17.77 3.47 -19.18
CA ASP A 287 -16.75 4.50 -19.40
C ASP A 287 -16.09 5.02 -18.10
N GLU A 288 -16.61 4.63 -16.93
CA GLU A 288 -16.08 4.96 -15.61
C GLU A 288 -15.39 3.77 -14.92
N ARG A 289 -15.46 2.58 -15.52
CA ARG A 289 -14.87 1.36 -14.96
C ARG A 289 -13.35 1.44 -14.92
N ALA A 290 -12.78 1.25 -13.73
CA ALA A 290 -11.35 1.13 -13.51
C ALA A 290 -11.10 -0.02 -12.54
N ILE A 291 -11.13 -1.25 -13.06
CA ILE A 291 -10.91 -2.47 -12.28
C ILE A 291 -9.41 -2.76 -12.25
N PRO A 292 -8.75 -2.71 -11.09
CA PRO A 292 -7.36 -3.08 -10.99
C PRO A 292 -7.13 -4.53 -11.42
N HIS A 293 -6.02 -4.80 -12.08
CA HIS A 293 -5.61 -6.14 -12.49
C HIS A 293 -6.68 -6.94 -13.27
N ILE A 294 -7.51 -6.26 -14.07
CA ILE A 294 -8.61 -6.88 -14.83
C ILE A 294 -8.13 -8.06 -15.70
N GLN A 295 -6.90 -7.98 -16.21
CA GLN A 295 -6.29 -9.07 -16.98
C GLN A 295 -6.20 -10.37 -16.16
N LEU A 296 -5.76 -10.28 -14.89
CA LEU A 296 -5.73 -11.44 -14.00
C LEU A 296 -7.14 -12.00 -13.76
N HIS A 297 -8.12 -11.10 -13.54
CA HIS A 297 -9.50 -11.54 -13.38
C HIS A 297 -10.04 -12.27 -14.61
N ASN A 298 -9.69 -11.79 -15.81
CA ASN A 298 -10.11 -12.45 -17.06
C ASN A 298 -9.50 -13.83 -17.19
N LEU A 299 -8.23 -14.01 -16.81
CA LEU A 299 -7.55 -15.32 -16.85
C LEU A 299 -8.15 -16.30 -15.82
N VAL A 300 -8.62 -15.82 -14.69
CA VAL A 300 -9.33 -16.65 -13.71
C VAL A 300 -10.73 -17.01 -14.21
N ASP A 301 -11.47 -16.07 -14.77
CA ASP A 301 -12.82 -16.30 -15.32
C ASP A 301 -12.83 -17.28 -16.48
N SER A 302 -11.78 -17.25 -17.33
CA SER A 302 -11.63 -18.20 -18.46
C SER A 302 -11.17 -19.59 -18.01
N GLY A 303 -10.71 -19.73 -16.75
CA GLY A 303 -10.15 -20.98 -16.23
C GLY A 303 -8.69 -21.23 -16.62
N ASP A 304 -8.03 -20.24 -17.23
CA ASP A 304 -6.60 -20.30 -17.57
C ASP A 304 -5.70 -20.27 -16.34
N ILE A 305 -6.17 -19.60 -15.26
CA ILE A 305 -5.58 -19.64 -13.94
C ILE A 305 -6.65 -20.12 -12.97
N GLN A 306 -6.34 -21.15 -12.18
CA GLN A 306 -7.26 -21.61 -11.15
C GLN A 306 -7.18 -20.68 -9.92
N GLU A 307 -8.33 -20.35 -9.35
CA GLU A 307 -8.37 -19.51 -8.13
C GLU A 307 -7.60 -20.17 -6.98
N SER A 308 -7.53 -21.51 -6.93
CA SER A 308 -6.73 -22.28 -5.98
C SER A 308 -5.22 -22.03 -6.07
N ASP A 309 -4.74 -21.53 -7.22
CA ASP A 309 -3.32 -21.24 -7.47
C ASP A 309 -2.93 -19.81 -7.06
N ILE A 310 -3.91 -19.03 -6.57
CA ILE A 310 -3.68 -17.68 -6.05
C ILE A 310 -3.47 -17.77 -4.53
N HIS A 311 -2.36 -17.24 -4.07
CA HIS A 311 -1.91 -17.39 -2.68
C HIS A 311 -1.91 -16.03 -1.96
N ASP A 312 -2.91 -15.73 -1.15
CA ASP A 312 -2.96 -14.51 -0.34
C ASP A 312 -1.72 -14.37 0.55
N LEU A 313 -1.10 -13.18 0.57
CA LEU A 313 0.03 -12.90 1.45
C LEU A 313 -0.34 -13.13 2.94
N GLY A 314 -1.57 -12.82 3.33
CA GLY A 314 -2.06 -13.07 4.68
C GLY A 314 -2.05 -14.55 5.06
N LYS A 315 -2.45 -15.44 4.14
CA LYS A 315 -2.39 -16.89 4.38
C LYS A 315 -0.96 -17.40 4.45
N ILE A 316 -0.04 -16.81 3.67
CA ILE A 316 1.39 -17.13 3.73
C ILE A 316 1.97 -16.67 5.08
N ALA A 317 1.71 -15.45 5.51
CA ALA A 317 2.17 -14.91 6.79
C ALA A 317 1.62 -15.71 7.99
N ALA A 318 0.38 -16.18 7.93
CA ALA A 318 -0.23 -17.02 8.95
C ALA A 318 0.24 -18.50 8.91
N GLY A 319 1.09 -18.87 7.94
CA GLY A 319 1.57 -20.26 7.79
C GLY A 319 0.52 -21.24 7.23
N ILE A 320 -0.62 -20.74 6.76
CA ILE A 320 -1.73 -21.52 6.17
C ILE A 320 -1.39 -21.92 4.73
N ALA A 321 -0.71 -21.06 3.98
CA ALA A 321 -0.19 -21.35 2.65
C ALA A 321 1.34 -21.23 2.64
N LYS A 322 1.98 -21.89 1.68
CA LYS A 322 3.45 -21.84 1.52
C LYS A 322 3.82 -21.64 0.06
N ILE A 323 4.86 -20.85 -0.16
CA ILE A 323 5.54 -20.69 -1.44
C ILE A 323 6.93 -21.29 -1.32
N ASP A 324 7.33 -22.11 -2.28
CA ASP A 324 8.69 -22.61 -2.36
C ASP A 324 9.61 -21.49 -2.88
N ARG A 325 10.36 -20.87 -1.97
CA ARG A 325 11.31 -19.78 -2.26
C ARG A 325 12.54 -20.24 -3.04
N ALA A 326 12.89 -21.53 -2.98
CA ALA A 326 14.01 -22.09 -3.71
C ALA A 326 13.66 -22.46 -5.16
N SER A 327 12.37 -22.51 -5.49
CA SER A 327 11.89 -22.81 -6.84
C SER A 327 12.32 -21.75 -7.84
N ASP A 328 12.58 -22.16 -9.09
CA ASP A 328 12.80 -21.25 -10.23
C ASP A 328 11.51 -20.61 -10.75
N LYS A 329 10.34 -21.02 -10.23
CA LYS A 329 9.07 -20.39 -10.56
C LYS A 329 9.07 -18.94 -10.08
N ARG A 330 8.77 -18.00 -10.99
CA ARG A 330 8.72 -16.56 -10.70
C ARG A 330 7.56 -16.23 -9.77
N ARG A 331 7.63 -15.10 -9.07
CA ARG A 331 6.62 -14.64 -8.11
C ARG A 331 6.12 -13.27 -8.49
N TYR A 332 4.82 -13.12 -8.45
CA TYR A 332 4.12 -11.89 -8.79
C TYR A 332 3.33 -11.42 -7.57
N PHE A 333 3.79 -10.36 -6.94
CA PHE A 333 3.08 -9.73 -5.82
C PHE A 333 2.35 -8.48 -6.28
N ILE A 334 1.05 -8.40 -5.99
CA ILE A 334 0.21 -7.25 -6.28
C ILE A 334 -0.42 -6.72 -5.01
N SER A 335 -0.37 -5.39 -4.84
CA SER A 335 -0.98 -4.71 -3.69
C SER A 335 -1.73 -3.47 -4.13
N ASN A 336 -2.98 -3.38 -3.72
CA ASN A 336 -3.79 -2.17 -3.82
C ASN A 336 -3.87 -1.42 -2.49
N GLY A 337 -3.38 -2.05 -1.42
CA GLY A 337 -3.42 -1.54 -0.06
C GLY A 337 -4.77 -1.72 0.61
N MET A 338 -4.75 -1.88 1.92
CA MET A 338 -5.94 -2.10 2.75
C MET A 338 -5.90 -1.20 3.97
N ILE A 339 -7.07 -0.82 4.45
CA ILE A 339 -7.20 -0.03 5.69
C ILE A 339 -6.59 -0.72 6.91
N LEU A 340 -6.53 -2.05 6.92
CA LEU A 340 -5.96 -2.85 8.01
C LEU A 340 -4.49 -2.50 8.28
N GLN A 341 -3.75 -2.22 7.21
CA GLN A 341 -2.35 -1.81 7.24
C GLN A 341 -2.20 -0.42 7.87
N ASP A 342 -3.09 0.51 7.49
CA ASP A 342 -3.12 1.86 8.04
C ASP A 342 -3.52 1.83 9.52
N ILE A 343 -4.48 0.97 9.92
CA ILE A 343 -4.93 0.79 11.33
C ILE A 343 -3.78 0.26 12.19
N ALA A 344 -3.10 -0.80 11.77
CA ALA A 344 -2.00 -1.40 12.53
C ALA A 344 -0.88 -0.38 12.81
N TRP A 345 -0.47 0.36 11.77
CA TRP A 345 0.57 1.36 11.89
C TRP A 345 0.12 2.58 12.69
N ALA A 346 -1.11 3.07 12.47
CA ALA A 346 -1.69 4.18 13.22
C ALA A 346 -1.80 3.87 14.71
N MET A 347 -2.22 2.67 15.07
CA MET A 347 -2.36 2.27 16.47
C MET A 347 -1.00 2.26 17.18
N HIS A 348 0.04 1.72 16.56
CA HIS A 348 1.40 1.73 17.12
C HIS A 348 1.93 3.16 17.31
N VAL A 349 1.79 4.02 16.31
CA VAL A 349 2.23 5.42 16.40
C VAL A 349 1.44 6.17 17.48
N TYR A 350 0.14 5.88 17.61
CA TYR A 350 -0.70 6.42 18.69
C TYR A 350 -0.23 5.97 20.08
N GLU A 351 0.05 4.68 20.26
CA GLU A 351 0.57 4.14 21.53
C GLU A 351 1.88 4.83 21.92
N ASN A 352 2.82 4.96 20.98
CA ASN A 352 4.08 5.67 21.19
C ASN A 352 3.86 7.17 21.54
N ALA A 353 2.91 7.81 20.85
CA ALA A 353 2.59 9.22 21.12
C ALA A 353 2.00 9.40 22.52
N VAL A 354 1.13 8.50 22.97
CA VAL A 354 0.56 8.52 24.33
C VAL A 354 1.65 8.29 25.37
N GLU A 355 2.51 7.29 25.18
CA GLU A 355 3.61 6.97 26.11
C GLU A 355 4.58 8.15 26.27
N LYS A 356 4.92 8.82 25.17
CA LYS A 356 5.85 9.97 25.14
C LYS A 356 5.19 11.32 25.45
N GLY A 357 3.86 11.37 25.63
CA GLY A 357 3.14 12.62 25.85
C GLY A 357 3.11 13.55 24.65
N ILE A 358 3.20 13.00 23.41
CA ILE A 358 3.20 13.74 22.15
C ILE A 358 1.77 14.03 21.69
N GLY A 359 1.59 15.11 20.92
CA GLY A 359 0.33 15.51 20.33
C GLY A 359 -0.57 16.34 21.25
N GLN A 360 -1.70 16.78 20.71
CA GLN A 360 -2.66 17.64 21.39
C GLN A 360 -3.91 16.85 21.79
N ASP A 361 -4.42 17.10 23.00
CA ASP A 361 -5.71 16.57 23.42
C ASP A 361 -6.83 17.50 22.92
N LEU A 362 -7.65 17.01 22.03
CA LEU A 362 -8.85 17.68 21.54
C LEU A 362 -10.05 17.22 22.36
N VAL A 363 -10.61 18.14 23.16
CA VAL A 363 -11.79 17.86 23.97
C VAL A 363 -13.03 17.83 23.06
N MET A 364 -13.72 16.70 23.03
CA MET A 364 -15.01 16.55 22.35
C MET A 364 -16.14 17.15 23.18
N TRP A 365 -16.13 16.85 24.48
CA TRP A 365 -17.01 17.46 25.49
C TRP A 365 -16.50 17.20 26.92
N ASP A 366 -16.85 18.07 27.83
CA ASP A 366 -16.68 17.84 29.27
C ASP A 366 -17.85 17.03 29.82
N GLN A 367 -19.05 17.31 29.32
CA GLN A 367 -20.26 16.51 29.54
C GLN A 367 -21.03 16.39 28.22
N PRO A 368 -21.51 15.18 27.84
CA PRO A 368 -22.29 15.04 26.62
C PRO A 368 -23.57 15.84 26.72
N TYR A 369 -23.90 16.49 25.59
CA TYR A 369 -25.23 17.12 25.48
C TYR A 369 -26.28 16.03 25.57
N ARG A 370 -27.28 16.25 26.42
CA ARG A 370 -28.39 15.29 26.55
C ARG A 370 -29.22 15.30 25.28
N VAL A 371 -29.23 14.20 24.58
CA VAL A 371 -30.06 13.97 23.39
C VAL A 371 -31.26 13.16 23.83
#